data_e7afc1cd818a4ff0376f6e94b26b2aca
#
_entry.id   e7afc1cd818a4ff0376f6e94b26b2aca
#
_cell.length_a   1.000
_cell.length_b   1.000
_cell.length_c   1.000
_cell.angle_alpha   90.00
_cell.angle_beta   90.00
_cell.angle_gamma   90.00
#
_symmetry.space_group_name_H-M   'P 1'
#
loop_
_entity.id
_entity.type
_entity.pdbx_description
1 polymer ?
#
loop_
_entity_poly.entity_id
_entity_poly.type
_entity_poly.pdbx_seq_one_letter_code
_entity_poly.pdbx_strand_id
1 'polypeptide(L)' 'KTAMKSQIKKVLSLASEGNVEQAEVEFKLAAKRLDRAGAKGVIHKNAAGRQKSRLQRAIKAAKK' A
#
# COMPACT_ATOMS: atom_id res chain seq x y z
N LYS A 1 -3.82 6.26 13.09
CA LYS A 1 -4.88 5.26 13.09
C LYS A 1 -5.53 5.16 11.73
N THR A 2 -6.15 6.23 11.29
CA THR A 2 -6.82 6.26 9.99
C THR A 2 -5.87 6.57 8.85
N ALA A 3 -4.73 7.17 9.14
CA ALA A 3 -3.76 7.58 8.14
C ALA A 3 -3.28 6.42 7.26
N MET A 4 -3.04 5.27 7.88
CA MET A 4 -2.58 4.10 7.15
C MET A 4 -3.66 3.57 6.20
N LYS A 5 -4.89 3.51 6.68
CA LYS A 5 -6.01 3.07 5.84
C LYS A 5 -6.23 4.02 4.69
N SER A 6 -6.10 5.32 4.95
CA SER A 6 -6.24 6.34 3.90
C SER A 6 -5.16 6.18 2.84
N GLN A 7 -3.93 5.90 3.27
CA GLN A 7 -2.81 5.69 2.34
C GLN A 7 -3.08 4.51 1.43
N ILE A 8 -3.52 3.40 2.00
CA ILE A 8 -3.83 2.19 1.23
C ILE A 8 -4.96 2.46 0.24
N LYS A 9 -5.99 3.12 0.71
CA LYS A 9 -7.13 3.46 -0.13
C LYS A 9 -6.71 4.36 -1.28
N LYS A 10 -5.82 5.29 -1.02
CA LYS A 10 -5.30 6.19 -2.04
C LYS A 10 -4.56 5.42 -3.12
N VAL A 11 -3.72 4.48 -2.74
CA VAL A 11 -2.99 3.66 -3.71
C VAL A 11 -3.96 2.88 -4.59
N LEU A 12 -4.96 2.25 -3.97
CA LEU A 12 -5.95 1.48 -4.71
C LEU A 12 -6.73 2.36 -5.67
N SER A 13 -7.09 3.55 -5.22
CA SER A 13 -7.83 4.51 -6.04
C SER A 13 -7.01 4.93 -7.26
N LEU A 14 -5.74 5.27 -7.05
CA LEU A 14 -4.86 5.66 -8.15
C LEU A 14 -4.66 4.53 -9.14
N ALA A 15 -4.51 3.31 -8.64
CA ALA A 15 -4.36 2.14 -9.50
C ALA A 15 -5.63 1.94 -10.33
N SER A 16 -6.79 2.14 -9.71
CA SER A 16 -8.07 2.00 -10.38
C SER A 16 -8.26 3.05 -11.48
N GLU A 17 -7.70 4.25 -11.26
CA GLU A 17 -7.78 5.32 -12.23
C GLU A 17 -6.77 5.18 -13.38
N GLY A 18 -5.87 4.23 -13.26
CA GLY A 18 -4.84 4.04 -14.24
C GLY A 18 -3.59 4.88 -14.02
N ASN A 19 -3.51 5.61 -12.91
CA ASN A 19 -2.35 6.42 -12.56
C ASN A 19 -1.29 5.56 -11.91
N VAL A 20 -0.69 4.68 -12.70
CA VAL A 20 0.27 3.69 -12.19
C VAL A 20 1.49 4.36 -11.56
N GLU A 21 2.01 5.40 -12.18
CA GLU A 21 3.18 6.10 -11.65
C GLU A 21 2.91 6.63 -10.24
N GLN A 22 1.79 7.34 -10.08
CA GLN A 22 1.41 7.87 -8.77
C GLN A 22 1.13 6.76 -7.78
N ALA A 23 0.47 5.69 -8.26
CA ALA A 23 0.18 4.55 -7.40
C ALA A 23 1.46 3.92 -6.87
N GLU A 24 2.48 3.81 -7.71
CA GLU A 24 3.76 3.25 -7.29
C GLU A 24 4.45 4.12 -6.24
N VAL A 25 4.42 5.44 -6.42
CA VAL A 25 5.00 6.37 -5.47
C VAL A 25 4.29 6.24 -4.12
N GLU A 26 2.97 6.24 -4.14
CA GLU A 26 2.19 6.11 -2.92
C GLU A 26 2.39 4.72 -2.29
N PHE A 27 2.52 3.71 -3.13
CA PHE A 27 2.78 2.36 -2.65
C PHE A 27 4.10 2.28 -1.89
N LYS A 28 5.15 2.90 -2.41
CA LYS A 28 6.45 2.91 -1.74
C LYS A 28 6.34 3.55 -0.36
N LEU A 29 5.60 4.66 -0.28
CA LEU A 29 5.39 5.34 0.99
C LEU A 29 4.59 4.46 1.95
N ALA A 30 3.54 3.83 1.43
CA ALA A 30 2.70 2.94 2.25
C ALA A 30 3.50 1.74 2.75
N ALA A 31 4.30 1.14 1.89
CA ALA A 31 5.13 0.00 2.26
C ALA A 31 6.11 0.38 3.36
N LYS A 32 6.70 1.55 3.25
CA LYS A 32 7.62 2.07 4.25
C LYS A 32 6.94 2.20 5.61
N ARG A 33 5.73 2.74 5.60
CA ARG A 33 4.96 2.90 6.83
C ARG A 33 4.55 1.56 7.41
N LEU A 34 4.17 0.62 6.56
CA LEU A 34 3.79 -0.72 7.00
C LEU A 34 4.98 -1.45 7.63
N ASP A 35 6.15 -1.34 7.02
CA ASP A 35 7.35 -1.96 7.56
C ASP A 35 7.69 -1.36 8.92
N ARG A 36 7.58 -0.05 9.04
CA ARG A 36 7.87 0.64 10.29
C ARG A 36 6.87 0.24 11.39
N ALA A 37 5.61 0.16 11.04
CA ALA A 37 4.58 -0.24 11.99
C ALA A 37 4.77 -1.68 12.43
N GLY A 38 5.16 -2.56 11.52
CA GLY A 38 5.46 -3.94 11.84
C GLY A 38 6.66 -4.08 12.76
N ALA A 39 7.69 -3.28 12.51
CA ALA A 39 8.91 -3.30 13.32
C ALA A 39 8.63 -2.81 14.74
N LYS A 40 7.73 -1.84 14.87
CA LYS A 40 7.37 -1.30 16.19
C LYS A 40 6.32 -2.15 16.92
N GLY A 41 5.79 -3.16 16.25
CA GLY A 41 4.78 -4.01 16.86
C GLY A 41 3.38 -3.39 16.86
N VAL A 42 3.19 -2.32 16.13
CA VAL A 42 1.87 -1.67 16.03
C VAL A 42 0.89 -2.54 15.26
N ILE A 43 1.39 -3.23 14.24
CA ILE A 43 0.59 -4.18 13.47
C ILE A 43 1.37 -5.48 13.35
N HIS A 44 0.64 -6.55 13.13
CA HIS A 44 1.25 -7.86 12.95
C HIS A 44 2.01 -7.92 11.63
N LYS A 45 3.16 -8.62 11.62
CA LYS A 45 3.96 -8.76 10.40
C LYS A 45 3.16 -9.36 9.26
N ASN A 46 2.32 -10.33 9.57
CA ASN A 46 1.49 -10.97 8.54
C ASN A 46 0.51 -9.98 7.93
N ALA A 47 -0.04 -9.10 8.75
CA ALA A 47 -0.98 -8.09 8.26
C ALA A 47 -0.26 -7.12 7.34
N ALA A 48 0.95 -6.70 7.72
CA ALA A 48 1.75 -5.80 6.89
C ALA A 48 2.06 -6.44 5.54
N GLY A 49 2.46 -7.71 5.55
CA GLY A 49 2.74 -8.45 4.34
C GLY A 49 1.54 -8.56 3.43
N ARG A 50 0.38 -8.83 4.02
CA ARG A 50 -0.87 -8.92 3.25
C ARG A 50 -1.22 -7.61 2.57
N GLN A 51 -1.09 -6.50 3.29
CA GLN A 51 -1.39 -5.20 2.73
C GLN A 51 -0.46 -4.87 1.57
N LYS A 52 0.83 -5.15 1.74
CA LYS A 52 1.81 -4.92 0.68
C LYS A 52 1.49 -5.74 -0.56
N SER A 53 1.17 -7.02 -0.38
CA SER A 53 0.81 -7.90 -1.49
C SER A 53 -0.43 -7.40 -2.22
N ARG A 54 -1.42 -6.96 -1.46
CA ARG A 54 -2.66 -6.45 -2.03
C ARG A 54 -2.42 -5.22 -2.90
N LEU A 55 -1.63 -4.28 -2.38
CA LEU A 55 -1.31 -3.07 -3.12
C LEU A 55 -0.49 -3.39 -4.37
N GLN A 56 0.46 -4.30 -4.23
CA GLN A 56 1.28 -4.71 -5.35
C GLN A 56 0.44 -5.33 -6.47
N ARG A 57 -0.51 -6.16 -6.10
CA ARG A 57 -1.41 -6.78 -7.08
C ARG A 57 -2.25 -5.73 -7.81
N ALA A 58 -2.75 -4.76 -7.07
CA ALA A 58 -3.57 -3.70 -7.67
C ALA A 58 -2.76 -2.92 -8.70
N ILE A 59 -1.53 -2.57 -8.37
CA ILE A 59 -0.65 -1.84 -9.28
C ILE A 59 -0.30 -2.70 -10.49
N LYS A 60 0.00 -3.95 -10.26
CA LYS A 60 0.35 -4.88 -11.34
C LYS A 60 -0.81 -5.05 -12.31
N ALA A 61 -2.02 -5.15 -11.79
CA ALA A 61 -3.21 -5.25 -12.62
C ALA A 61 -3.42 -3.98 -13.44
N ALA A 62 -3.13 -2.84 -12.86
CA ALA A 62 -3.27 -1.56 -13.55
C ALA A 62 -2.22 -1.37 -14.63
N LYS A 63 -1.09 -2.04 -14.50
CA LYS A 63 0.03 -1.90 -15.43
C LYS A 63 -0.16 -2.60 -16.77
N LYS A 64 -1.14 -3.40 -16.90
CA LYS A 64 -1.37 -4.17 -18.12
C LYS A 64 -1.19 -3.44 -19.45
#